data_64e46af0915034cea789f053c1729dcb
#
_entry.id   64e46af0915034cea789f053c1729dcb
#
_cell.length_a   1.000
_cell.length_b   1.000
_cell.length_c   1.000
_cell.angle_alpha   90.00
_cell.angle_beta   90.00
_cell.angle_gamma   90.00
#
_symmetry.space_group_name_H-M   'P 1'
#
loop_
_entity.id
_entity.type
_entity.pdbx_description
1 polymer ?
#
loop_
_entity_poly.entity_id
_entity_poly.type
_entity_poly.pdbx_seq_one_letter_code
_entity_poly.pdbx_strand_id
1 'polypeptide(L)'
;MKFGTRKIIALMVAAIMVLNFATVAFARREDPAKQKPVAGESSKKRIDVYGGAEVKIAYIAHDIGTPNNQGWKEGIERECASWSNIKVDSYGAEESAEKQVQIMTDCINQGYNAIILQCSDGTALAPSVRQAEEAGIPVITVNLDCASDTVHSALVMAVDYDAGRMAADKMAEQLGEKGDIAIIQGVPGLTRTDNLEQGFRDTIAKYPNIKIVAAQTASFQKDTAMTVMNSFLQSYPDLKGVFAINDAMAEGAALAAESANKKGQICIWGADGEKDALAMIESGAMAGTIYTNSWDEGSTAAKIALLMIGSEYSYTVLTETPKVIMEPIVVTAETVGSIAPEDRW
;
A
#
# COMPACT_ATOMS: atom_id res chain seq x y z
N MET A 1 21.06 -39.58 20.23
CA MET A 1 21.11 -38.25 19.62
C MET A 1 20.31 -38.29 18.32
N LYS A 2 19.02 -37.98 18.39
CA LYS A 2 18.15 -37.81 17.19
C LYS A 2 17.83 -36.33 17.09
N PHE A 3 18.69 -35.57 16.45
CA PHE A 3 18.37 -34.19 16.04
C PHE A 3 17.45 -34.28 14.84
N GLY A 4 16.25 -33.78 15.03
CA GLY A 4 15.11 -34.08 14.21
C GLY A 4 15.15 -33.49 12.81
N THR A 5 14.86 -34.34 11.87
CA THR A 5 14.46 -34.12 10.48
C THR A 5 13.48 -32.95 10.32
N ARG A 6 12.72 -32.59 11.36
CA ARG A 6 11.73 -31.47 11.39
C ARG A 6 12.35 -30.07 11.26
N LYS A 7 13.55 -29.81 11.82
CA LYS A 7 14.23 -28.50 11.68
C LYS A 7 14.82 -28.29 10.28
N ILE A 8 15.22 -29.36 9.62
CA ILE A 8 15.77 -29.29 8.26
C ILE A 8 14.63 -29.01 7.25
N ILE A 9 13.45 -29.59 7.46
CA ILE A 9 12.27 -29.35 6.61
C ILE A 9 11.75 -27.93 6.78
N ALA A 10 11.70 -27.39 7.98
CA ALA A 10 11.30 -25.98 8.22
C ALA A 10 12.26 -24.98 7.55
N LEU A 11 13.56 -25.25 7.58
CA LEU A 11 14.56 -24.43 6.88
C LEU A 11 14.47 -24.56 5.34
N MET A 12 14.15 -25.75 4.83
CA MET A 12 13.92 -25.93 3.39
C MET A 12 12.63 -25.26 2.90
N VAL A 13 11.56 -25.29 3.68
CA VAL A 13 10.28 -24.61 3.30
C VAL A 13 10.45 -23.10 3.36
N ALA A 14 11.16 -22.54 4.36
CA ALA A 14 11.49 -21.13 4.39
C ALA A 14 12.39 -20.71 3.21
N ALA A 15 13.37 -21.56 2.86
CA ALA A 15 14.24 -21.32 1.70
C ALA A 15 13.47 -21.44 0.36
N ILE A 16 12.49 -22.34 0.26
CA ILE A 16 11.64 -22.50 -0.92
C ILE A 16 10.64 -21.33 -1.03
N MET A 17 10.13 -20.79 0.08
CA MET A 17 9.30 -19.56 0.06
C MET A 17 10.10 -18.37 -0.44
N VAL A 18 11.32 -18.16 0.07
CA VAL A 18 12.18 -17.05 -0.38
C VAL A 18 12.59 -17.23 -1.86
N LEU A 19 12.89 -18.46 -2.30
CA LEU A 19 13.22 -18.70 -3.71
C LEU A 19 12.02 -18.57 -4.65
N ASN A 20 10.81 -18.97 -4.24
CA ASN A 20 9.62 -18.79 -5.08
C ASN A 20 9.16 -17.33 -5.16
N PHE A 21 9.29 -16.55 -4.08
CA PHE A 21 9.02 -15.10 -4.15
C PHE A 21 10.05 -14.35 -5.02
N ALA A 22 11.33 -14.72 -4.95
CA ALA A 22 12.35 -14.16 -5.81
C ALA A 22 12.15 -14.53 -7.30
N THR A 23 11.66 -15.74 -7.60
CA THR A 23 11.39 -16.18 -8.98
C THR A 23 10.10 -15.56 -9.54
N VAL A 24 9.08 -15.27 -8.74
CA VAL A 24 7.89 -14.55 -9.18
C VAL A 24 8.21 -13.09 -9.51
N ALA A 25 9.06 -12.42 -8.72
CA ALA A 25 9.54 -11.06 -9.03
C ALA A 25 10.44 -11.02 -10.28
N PHE A 26 11.22 -12.08 -10.55
CA PHE A 26 12.06 -12.16 -11.75
C PHE A 26 11.31 -12.63 -13.01
N ALA A 27 10.25 -13.43 -12.88
CA ALA A 27 9.45 -13.89 -14.03
C ALA A 27 8.62 -12.78 -14.68
N ARG A 28 8.30 -11.70 -13.94
CA ARG A 28 7.61 -10.52 -14.50
C ARG A 28 8.50 -9.59 -15.35
N ARG A 29 9.79 -9.86 -15.46
CA ARG A 29 10.71 -9.11 -16.34
C ARG A 29 10.83 -9.64 -17.76
N GLU A 30 10.02 -10.58 -18.17
CA GLU A 30 9.91 -10.96 -19.58
C GLU A 30 8.98 -9.98 -20.30
N ASP A 31 9.59 -9.26 -21.23
CA ASP A 31 9.10 -8.34 -22.25
C ASP A 31 7.55 -8.15 -22.31
N PRO A 32 7.01 -7.00 -21.81
CA PRO A 32 5.57 -6.71 -21.82
C PRO A 32 4.95 -6.73 -23.24
N ALA A 33 5.77 -6.63 -24.29
CA ALA A 33 5.32 -6.61 -25.69
C ALA A 33 4.84 -7.97 -26.20
N LYS A 34 4.96 -9.07 -25.42
CA LYS A 34 4.57 -10.42 -25.86
C LYS A 34 3.32 -10.99 -25.21
N GLN A 35 2.73 -10.35 -24.24
CA GLN A 35 1.45 -10.77 -23.72
C GLN A 35 0.32 -10.10 -24.49
N LYS A 36 -0.26 -10.82 -25.44
CA LYS A 36 -1.53 -10.40 -26.07
C LYS A 36 -2.60 -10.37 -24.97
N PRO A 37 -3.44 -9.31 -24.91
CA PRO A 37 -4.60 -9.30 -24.03
C PRO A 37 -5.49 -10.47 -24.44
N VAL A 38 -5.73 -11.38 -23.53
CA VAL A 38 -6.70 -12.44 -23.72
C VAL A 38 -8.08 -11.82 -23.48
N ALA A 39 -8.60 -11.16 -24.51
CA ALA A 39 -10.03 -10.87 -24.58
C ALA A 39 -10.73 -12.21 -24.87
N GLY A 40 -11.33 -12.78 -23.86
CA GLY A 40 -12.13 -13.98 -23.96
C GLY A 40 -12.51 -14.39 -22.56
N GLU A 41 -13.81 -14.46 -22.27
CA GLU A 41 -14.33 -15.13 -21.09
C GLU A 41 -13.74 -16.55 -21.05
N SER A 42 -12.61 -16.68 -20.39
CA SER A 42 -12.06 -17.97 -20.03
C SER A 42 -13.00 -18.53 -18.98
N SER A 43 -13.86 -19.47 -19.37
CA SER A 43 -14.52 -20.39 -18.48
C SER A 43 -13.46 -21.30 -17.82
N LYS A 44 -12.45 -20.70 -17.16
CA LYS A 44 -11.54 -21.45 -16.31
C LYS A 44 -12.39 -22.05 -15.22
N LYS A 45 -12.51 -23.38 -15.24
CA LYS A 45 -13.14 -24.15 -14.19
C LYS A 45 -12.44 -23.75 -12.89
N ARG A 46 -13.19 -23.11 -11.98
CA ARG A 46 -12.68 -22.77 -10.66
C ARG A 46 -12.23 -24.06 -9.97
N ILE A 47 -11.13 -23.99 -9.27
CA ILE A 47 -10.53 -25.12 -8.57
C ILE A 47 -10.98 -25.06 -7.11
N ASP A 48 -11.46 -26.16 -6.57
CA ASP A 48 -11.71 -26.30 -5.15
C ASP A 48 -10.40 -26.53 -4.40
N VAL A 49 -10.24 -25.84 -3.28
CA VAL A 49 -9.09 -26.01 -2.38
C VAL A 49 -9.56 -26.61 -1.05
N TYR A 50 -8.64 -27.15 -0.29
CA TYR A 50 -8.90 -27.67 1.06
C TYR A 50 -10.03 -28.70 1.13
N GLY A 51 -10.10 -29.59 0.13
CA GLY A 51 -11.11 -30.67 0.08
C GLY A 51 -12.54 -30.21 -0.21
N GLY A 52 -12.70 -29.00 -0.78
CA GLY A 52 -14.01 -28.45 -1.15
C GLY A 52 -14.79 -27.82 0.00
N ALA A 53 -14.24 -27.77 1.22
CA ALA A 53 -14.85 -27.04 2.33
C ALA A 53 -14.91 -25.53 2.04
N GLU A 54 -15.95 -24.85 2.50
CA GLU A 54 -16.04 -23.39 2.39
C GLU A 54 -14.92 -22.74 3.21
N VAL A 55 -14.19 -21.82 2.57
CA VAL A 55 -13.14 -21.00 3.17
C VAL A 55 -13.63 -19.57 3.22
N LYS A 56 -13.66 -18.95 4.41
CA LYS A 56 -14.07 -17.56 4.63
C LYS A 56 -12.87 -16.72 4.98
N ILE A 57 -12.63 -15.67 4.21
CA ILE A 57 -11.59 -14.66 4.46
C ILE A 57 -12.28 -13.33 4.73
N ALA A 58 -11.95 -12.66 5.84
CA ALA A 58 -12.40 -11.31 6.11
C ALA A 58 -11.33 -10.32 5.65
N TYR A 59 -11.73 -9.29 4.90
CA TYR A 59 -10.94 -8.08 4.74
C TYR A 59 -11.56 -6.97 5.59
N ILE A 60 -10.77 -6.38 6.50
CA ILE A 60 -11.22 -5.35 7.43
C ILE A 60 -10.43 -4.08 7.17
N ALA A 61 -11.07 -3.10 6.53
CA ALA A 61 -10.51 -1.80 6.23
C ALA A 61 -10.81 -0.79 7.35
N HIS A 62 -9.90 0.16 7.55
CA HIS A 62 -10.16 1.34 8.37
C HIS A 62 -11.31 2.19 7.80
N ASP A 63 -11.19 2.56 6.50
CA ASP A 63 -12.26 3.13 5.71
C ASP A 63 -12.26 2.48 4.32
N ILE A 64 -13.27 1.68 4.03
CA ILE A 64 -13.37 0.93 2.77
C ILE A 64 -13.63 1.85 1.56
N GLY A 65 -14.02 3.10 1.78
CA GLY A 65 -14.32 4.07 0.72
C GLY A 65 -13.10 4.72 0.08
N THR A 66 -11.92 4.60 0.68
CA THR A 66 -10.71 5.23 0.12
C THR A 66 -10.15 4.43 -1.05
N PRO A 67 -9.51 5.08 -2.05
CA PRO A 67 -8.94 4.42 -3.23
C PRO A 67 -8.00 3.27 -2.87
N ASN A 68 -7.06 3.49 -1.94
CA ASN A 68 -6.13 2.45 -1.47
C ASN A 68 -6.85 1.21 -0.93
N ASN A 69 -7.87 1.41 -0.08
CA ASN A 69 -8.63 0.30 0.49
C ASN A 69 -9.45 -0.44 -0.57
N GLN A 70 -9.95 0.26 -1.59
CA GLN A 70 -10.58 -0.38 -2.75
C GLN A 70 -9.56 -1.19 -3.55
N GLY A 71 -8.35 -0.68 -3.75
CA GLY A 71 -7.26 -1.41 -4.40
C GLY A 71 -6.91 -2.71 -3.68
N TRP A 72 -6.70 -2.69 -2.36
CA TRP A 72 -6.47 -3.91 -1.57
C TRP A 72 -7.64 -4.89 -1.68
N LYS A 73 -8.87 -4.39 -1.52
CA LYS A 73 -10.09 -5.21 -1.66
C LYS A 73 -10.13 -5.92 -3.01
N GLU A 74 -9.95 -5.18 -4.09
CA GLU A 74 -9.97 -5.74 -5.44
C GLU A 74 -8.85 -6.76 -5.66
N GLY A 75 -7.64 -6.49 -5.15
CA GLY A 75 -6.52 -7.42 -5.21
C GLY A 75 -6.82 -8.73 -4.48
N ILE A 76 -7.41 -8.66 -3.29
CA ILE A 76 -7.84 -9.82 -2.51
C ILE A 76 -8.93 -10.59 -3.25
N GLU A 77 -9.97 -9.92 -3.71
CA GLU A 77 -11.11 -10.55 -4.41
C GLU A 77 -10.68 -11.21 -5.71
N ARG A 78 -9.82 -10.55 -6.51
CA ARG A 78 -9.30 -11.12 -7.77
C ARG A 78 -8.45 -12.37 -7.54
N GLU A 79 -7.59 -12.36 -6.51
CA GLU A 79 -6.81 -13.54 -6.17
C GLU A 79 -7.71 -14.71 -5.77
N CYS A 80 -8.68 -14.45 -4.91
CA CYS A 80 -9.60 -15.46 -4.41
C CYS A 80 -10.62 -15.93 -5.46
N ALA A 81 -10.91 -15.12 -6.48
CA ALA A 81 -11.91 -15.46 -7.54
C ALA A 81 -11.53 -16.69 -8.38
N SER A 82 -10.27 -17.13 -8.34
CA SER A 82 -9.82 -18.35 -9.01
C SER A 82 -10.31 -19.64 -8.32
N TRP A 83 -10.82 -19.53 -7.09
CA TRP A 83 -11.22 -20.63 -6.24
C TRP A 83 -12.73 -20.63 -6.03
N SER A 84 -13.40 -21.78 -6.20
CA SER A 84 -14.87 -21.86 -6.16
C SER A 84 -15.46 -21.90 -4.76
N ASN A 85 -14.65 -22.30 -3.77
CA ASN A 85 -15.06 -22.50 -2.37
C ASN A 85 -14.50 -21.42 -1.42
N ILE A 86 -13.90 -20.34 -1.96
CA ILE A 86 -13.42 -19.22 -1.15
C ILE A 86 -14.41 -18.06 -1.22
N LYS A 87 -14.81 -17.59 -0.06
CA LYS A 87 -15.64 -16.41 0.13
C LYS A 87 -14.84 -15.32 0.80
N VAL A 88 -14.84 -14.13 0.21
CA VAL A 88 -14.26 -12.92 0.79
C VAL A 88 -15.41 -12.01 1.24
N ASP A 89 -15.40 -11.63 2.51
CA ASP A 89 -16.30 -10.62 3.06
C ASP A 89 -15.48 -9.38 3.43
N SER A 90 -15.86 -8.22 2.91
CA SER A 90 -15.14 -6.96 3.09
C SER A 90 -15.91 -6.01 4.01
N TYR A 91 -15.25 -5.48 5.03
CA TYR A 91 -15.83 -4.64 6.07
C TYR A 91 -15.11 -3.29 6.15
N GLY A 92 -15.89 -2.21 6.32
CA GLY A 92 -15.39 -0.87 6.62
C GLY A 92 -15.67 -0.48 8.07
N ALA A 93 -14.70 0.08 8.75
CA ALA A 93 -14.82 0.49 10.14
C ALA A 93 -15.16 1.97 10.34
N GLU A 94 -15.37 2.74 9.26
CA GLU A 94 -15.74 4.16 9.35
C GLU A 94 -14.78 4.96 10.23
N GLU A 95 -13.47 4.72 10.06
CA GLU A 95 -12.38 5.36 10.81
C GLU A 95 -12.36 5.07 12.33
N SER A 96 -13.10 4.05 12.80
CA SER A 96 -13.20 3.70 14.22
C SER A 96 -12.42 2.43 14.54
N ALA A 97 -11.44 2.53 15.43
CA ALA A 97 -10.69 1.39 15.96
C ALA A 97 -11.60 0.46 16.78
N GLU A 98 -12.55 1.01 17.56
CA GLU A 98 -13.52 0.23 18.31
C GLU A 98 -14.40 -0.62 17.39
N LYS A 99 -14.79 -0.06 16.23
CA LYS A 99 -15.55 -0.79 15.22
C LYS A 99 -14.72 -1.89 14.58
N GLN A 100 -13.43 -1.66 14.33
CA GLN A 100 -12.52 -2.72 13.86
C GLN A 100 -12.42 -3.86 14.89
N VAL A 101 -12.27 -3.54 16.17
CA VAL A 101 -12.25 -4.54 17.27
C VAL A 101 -13.55 -5.36 17.27
N GLN A 102 -14.71 -4.71 17.12
CA GLN A 102 -16.00 -5.41 17.06
C GLN A 102 -16.07 -6.35 15.85
N ILE A 103 -15.70 -5.87 14.66
CA ILE A 103 -15.70 -6.68 13.44
C ILE A 103 -14.75 -7.88 13.57
N MET A 104 -13.55 -7.68 14.11
CA MET A 104 -12.61 -8.79 14.38
C MET A 104 -13.22 -9.83 15.32
N THR A 105 -13.84 -9.38 16.41
CA THR A 105 -14.54 -10.27 17.36
C THR A 105 -15.62 -11.08 16.67
N ASP A 106 -16.41 -10.45 15.81
CA ASP A 106 -17.47 -11.11 15.06
C ASP A 106 -16.91 -12.14 14.06
N CYS A 107 -15.80 -11.80 13.38
CA CYS A 107 -15.11 -12.73 12.48
C CYS A 107 -14.55 -13.96 13.21
N ILE A 108 -13.94 -13.76 14.40
CA ILE A 108 -13.45 -14.85 15.24
C ILE A 108 -14.61 -15.77 15.63
N ASN A 109 -15.70 -15.21 16.16
CA ASN A 109 -16.88 -15.96 16.60
C ASN A 109 -17.58 -16.70 15.45
N GLN A 110 -17.55 -16.16 14.24
CA GLN A 110 -18.13 -16.78 13.05
C GLN A 110 -17.20 -17.81 12.37
N GLY A 111 -16.02 -18.04 12.94
CA GLY A 111 -15.05 -19.02 12.45
C GLY A 111 -14.53 -18.72 11.06
N TYR A 112 -14.10 -17.47 10.81
CA TYR A 112 -13.35 -17.14 9.62
C TYR A 112 -12.03 -17.91 9.60
N ASN A 113 -11.53 -18.21 8.40
CA ASN A 113 -10.32 -19.01 8.22
C ASN A 113 -9.05 -18.11 8.15
N ALA A 114 -9.20 -16.83 7.81
CA ALA A 114 -8.17 -15.82 7.88
C ALA A 114 -8.77 -14.42 7.97
N ILE A 115 -7.99 -13.47 8.49
CA ILE A 115 -8.33 -12.05 8.52
C ILE A 115 -7.20 -11.27 7.84
N ILE A 116 -7.55 -10.44 6.84
CA ILE A 116 -6.67 -9.45 6.25
C ILE A 116 -7.09 -8.11 6.83
N LEU A 117 -6.17 -7.40 7.51
CA LEU A 117 -6.47 -6.23 8.32
C LEU A 117 -5.65 -5.03 7.88
N GLN A 118 -6.30 -3.94 7.49
CA GLN A 118 -5.67 -2.64 7.47
C GLN A 118 -5.88 -1.98 8.84
N CYS A 119 -4.82 -2.04 9.66
CA CYS A 119 -4.88 -1.65 11.07
C CYS A 119 -4.98 -0.13 11.22
N SER A 120 -6.01 0.38 11.92
CA SER A 120 -6.16 1.83 12.17
C SER A 120 -5.38 2.29 13.41
N ASP A 121 -5.36 1.47 14.44
CA ASP A 121 -4.64 1.70 15.70
C ASP A 121 -4.03 0.38 16.18
N GLY A 122 -2.70 0.28 16.04
CA GLY A 122 -1.98 -0.94 16.40
C GLY A 122 -2.10 -1.33 17.85
N THR A 123 -2.22 -0.35 18.75
CA THR A 123 -2.35 -0.61 20.20
C THR A 123 -3.75 -1.10 20.55
N ALA A 124 -4.79 -0.43 20.02
CA ALA A 124 -6.18 -0.80 20.27
C ALA A 124 -6.53 -2.19 19.70
N LEU A 125 -5.98 -2.54 18.55
CA LEU A 125 -6.27 -3.79 17.85
C LEU A 125 -5.40 -4.98 18.31
N ALA A 126 -4.27 -4.73 18.99
CA ALA A 126 -3.36 -5.77 19.43
C ALA A 126 -4.01 -6.93 20.22
N PRO A 127 -4.95 -6.69 21.15
CA PRO A 127 -5.64 -7.79 21.84
C PRO A 127 -6.47 -8.67 20.92
N SER A 128 -7.18 -8.07 19.94
CA SER A 128 -8.03 -8.81 19.00
C SER A 128 -7.19 -9.60 17.99
N VAL A 129 -6.05 -9.07 17.57
CA VAL A 129 -5.09 -9.77 16.71
C VAL A 129 -4.53 -11.00 17.43
N ARG A 130 -4.08 -10.85 18.70
CA ARG A 130 -3.63 -12.00 19.50
C ARG A 130 -4.72 -13.04 19.68
N GLN A 131 -5.96 -12.61 19.95
CA GLN A 131 -7.09 -13.53 20.09
C GLN A 131 -7.38 -14.32 18.80
N ALA A 132 -7.29 -13.70 17.63
CA ALA A 132 -7.46 -14.37 16.34
C ALA A 132 -6.34 -15.41 16.11
N GLU A 133 -5.09 -15.03 16.31
CA GLU A 133 -3.93 -15.93 16.15
C GLU A 133 -4.00 -17.11 17.15
N GLU A 134 -4.38 -16.88 18.41
CA GLU A 134 -4.57 -17.92 19.41
C GLU A 134 -5.73 -18.87 19.07
N ALA A 135 -6.76 -18.38 18.37
CA ALA A 135 -7.84 -19.18 17.83
C ALA A 135 -7.45 -19.96 16.55
N GLY A 136 -6.22 -19.81 16.07
CA GLY A 136 -5.74 -20.44 14.83
C GLY A 136 -6.22 -19.75 13.57
N ILE A 137 -6.66 -18.50 13.65
CA ILE A 137 -7.08 -17.65 12.53
C ILE A 137 -5.90 -16.73 12.19
N PRO A 138 -5.16 -16.97 11.10
CA PRO A 138 -4.04 -16.13 10.71
C PRO A 138 -4.50 -14.70 10.41
N VAL A 139 -3.75 -13.73 10.93
CA VAL A 139 -3.95 -12.31 10.66
C VAL A 139 -2.81 -11.81 9.78
N ILE A 140 -3.17 -11.28 8.62
CA ILE A 140 -2.24 -10.64 7.70
C ILE A 140 -2.56 -9.14 7.70
N THR A 141 -1.64 -8.31 8.15
CA THR A 141 -1.83 -6.87 8.06
C THR A 141 -1.35 -6.36 6.70
N VAL A 142 -2.01 -5.32 6.20
CA VAL A 142 -1.62 -4.60 4.98
C VAL A 142 -1.35 -3.15 5.30
N ASN A 143 -0.30 -2.59 4.72
CA ASN A 143 0.17 -1.22 4.84
C ASN A 143 0.67 -0.85 6.26
N LEU A 144 -0.13 -1.03 7.30
CA LEU A 144 0.18 -0.64 8.67
C LEU A 144 0.32 -1.87 9.58
N ASP A 145 1.36 -1.88 10.39
CA ASP A 145 1.60 -2.93 11.39
C ASP A 145 0.71 -2.72 12.63
N CYS A 146 0.54 -3.78 13.39
CA CYS A 146 0.04 -3.69 14.75
C CYS A 146 1.15 -3.21 15.71
N ALA A 147 0.84 -3.05 17.00
CA ALA A 147 1.85 -2.72 17.99
C ALA A 147 3.03 -3.72 17.95
N SER A 148 4.25 -3.22 18.14
CA SER A 148 5.50 -3.97 17.94
C SER A 148 5.64 -5.22 18.81
N ASP A 149 4.86 -5.34 19.89
CA ASP A 149 4.80 -6.50 20.76
C ASP A 149 3.74 -7.54 20.34
N THR A 150 3.05 -7.29 19.24
CA THR A 150 1.95 -8.13 18.75
C THR A 150 2.39 -8.87 17.49
N VAL A 151 2.99 -10.05 17.72
CA VAL A 151 3.37 -10.95 16.64
C VAL A 151 2.12 -11.54 15.98
N HIS A 152 2.07 -11.49 14.66
CA HIS A 152 0.99 -12.05 13.86
C HIS A 152 1.54 -12.67 12.57
N SER A 153 0.66 -13.25 11.77
CA SER A 153 1.04 -14.15 10.70
C SER A 153 1.88 -13.50 9.60
N ALA A 154 1.58 -12.28 9.17
CA ALA A 154 2.42 -11.51 8.24
C ALA A 154 2.00 -10.04 8.16
N LEU A 155 2.95 -9.21 7.73
CA LEU A 155 2.73 -7.83 7.28
C LEU A 155 3.13 -7.69 5.82
N VAL A 156 2.23 -7.17 4.99
CA VAL A 156 2.51 -6.78 3.60
C VAL A 156 2.48 -5.25 3.53
N MET A 157 3.57 -4.62 3.14
CA MET A 157 3.67 -3.15 3.13
C MET A 157 4.66 -2.63 2.09
N ALA A 158 4.47 -1.39 1.65
CA ALA A 158 5.53 -0.59 1.06
C ALA A 158 6.33 0.13 2.16
N VAL A 159 7.56 0.54 1.86
CA VAL A 159 8.39 1.31 2.81
C VAL A 159 8.14 2.80 2.58
N ASP A 160 7.29 3.40 3.39
CA ASP A 160 6.91 4.81 3.29
C ASP A 160 8.11 5.77 3.34
N TYR A 161 9.09 5.48 4.20
CA TYR A 161 10.32 6.29 4.28
C TYR A 161 11.08 6.28 2.94
N ASP A 162 11.22 5.12 2.31
CA ASP A 162 11.87 5.01 0.99
C ASP A 162 11.07 5.69 -0.11
N ALA A 163 9.74 5.60 -0.06
CA ALA A 163 8.88 6.33 -0.98
C ALA A 163 9.09 7.85 -0.87
N GLY A 164 9.14 8.39 0.35
CA GLY A 164 9.46 9.79 0.59
C GLY A 164 10.84 10.19 0.08
N ARG A 165 11.84 9.34 0.33
CA ARG A 165 13.22 9.53 -0.16
C ARG A 165 13.26 9.58 -1.70
N MET A 166 12.58 8.64 -2.37
CA MET A 166 12.56 8.56 -3.83
C MET A 166 11.87 9.78 -4.46
N ALA A 167 10.76 10.26 -3.87
CA ALA A 167 10.10 11.48 -4.30
C ALA A 167 11.03 12.70 -4.20
N ALA A 168 11.76 12.82 -3.08
CA ALA A 168 12.69 13.91 -2.84
C ALA A 168 13.84 13.94 -3.84
N ASP A 169 14.50 12.79 -4.08
CA ASP A 169 15.60 12.67 -5.04
C ASP A 169 15.13 13.07 -6.45
N LYS A 170 13.94 12.60 -6.87
CA LYS A 170 13.41 12.93 -8.19
C LYS A 170 12.93 14.38 -8.31
N MET A 171 12.30 14.93 -7.28
CA MET A 171 11.95 16.35 -7.26
C MET A 171 13.20 17.22 -7.35
N ALA A 172 14.26 16.90 -6.60
CA ALA A 172 15.52 17.64 -6.63
C ALA A 172 16.16 17.61 -8.03
N GLU A 173 16.20 16.43 -8.65
CA GLU A 173 16.68 16.26 -10.04
C GLU A 173 15.90 17.17 -11.00
N GLN A 174 14.56 17.13 -10.98
CA GLN A 174 13.71 17.91 -11.87
C GLN A 174 13.80 19.41 -11.63
N LEU A 175 14.06 19.84 -10.41
CA LEU A 175 14.27 21.27 -10.05
C LEU A 175 15.69 21.78 -10.34
N GLY A 176 16.62 20.91 -10.77
CA GLY A 176 18.02 21.27 -10.92
C GLY A 176 18.65 21.64 -9.57
N GLU A 177 18.26 20.93 -8.52
CA GLU A 177 18.76 21.02 -7.14
C GLU A 177 18.61 22.40 -6.49
N LYS A 178 17.63 23.20 -6.88
CA LYS A 178 17.40 24.54 -6.34
C LYS A 178 15.94 24.98 -6.41
N GLY A 179 15.52 25.77 -5.43
CA GLY A 179 14.22 26.43 -5.41
C GLY A 179 13.48 26.24 -4.09
N ASP A 180 12.42 27.00 -3.93
CA ASP A 180 11.53 26.90 -2.79
C ASP A 180 10.47 25.86 -3.05
N ILE A 181 10.26 24.96 -2.09
CA ILE A 181 9.26 23.90 -2.15
C ILE A 181 8.36 23.90 -0.91
N ALA A 182 7.20 23.29 -0.99
CA ALA A 182 6.30 23.12 0.13
C ALA A 182 5.86 21.66 0.29
N ILE A 183 5.33 21.31 1.46
CA ILE A 183 4.78 19.98 1.77
C ILE A 183 3.31 20.13 2.13
N ILE A 184 2.46 19.33 1.50
CA ILE A 184 1.07 19.12 1.92
C ILE A 184 1.01 17.83 2.70
N GLN A 185 0.82 17.96 4.01
CA GLN A 185 0.91 16.85 4.96
C GLN A 185 -0.42 16.09 5.04
N GLY A 186 -0.34 14.80 5.38
CA GLY A 186 -1.48 13.99 5.80
C GLY A 186 -1.95 14.33 7.21
N VAL A 187 -2.51 13.36 7.92
CA VAL A 187 -2.87 13.51 9.34
C VAL A 187 -1.59 13.35 10.18
N PRO A 188 -1.19 14.37 10.96
CA PRO A 188 0.00 14.28 11.80
C PRO A 188 -0.11 13.17 12.85
N GLY A 189 0.99 12.46 13.09
CA GLY A 189 1.05 11.35 14.05
C GLY A 189 0.63 9.99 13.47
N LEU A 190 0.14 9.94 12.25
CA LEU A 190 -0.02 8.66 11.54
C LEU A 190 1.33 8.21 10.99
N THR A 191 1.69 6.96 11.23
CA THR A 191 2.98 6.36 10.86
C THR A 191 3.33 6.59 9.39
N ARG A 192 2.35 6.44 8.48
CA ARG A 192 2.53 6.71 7.05
C ARG A 192 2.91 8.17 6.78
N THR A 193 2.15 9.12 7.35
CA THR A 193 2.43 10.56 7.19
C THR A 193 3.85 10.87 7.66
N ASP A 194 4.18 10.43 8.87
CA ASP A 194 5.45 10.75 9.52
C ASP A 194 6.63 10.13 8.78
N ASN A 195 6.54 8.86 8.35
CA ASN A 195 7.60 8.16 7.63
C ASN A 195 7.84 8.74 6.23
N LEU A 196 6.78 8.97 5.44
CA LEU A 196 6.89 9.58 4.11
C LEU A 196 7.52 10.98 4.19
N GLU A 197 7.01 11.82 5.08
CA GLU A 197 7.53 13.17 5.26
C GLU A 197 8.97 13.16 5.78
N GLN A 198 9.31 12.28 6.72
CA GLN A 198 10.66 12.16 7.24
C GLN A 198 11.65 11.74 6.15
N GLY A 199 11.31 10.71 5.36
CA GLY A 199 12.14 10.27 4.23
C GLY A 199 12.37 11.39 3.20
N PHE A 200 11.31 12.16 2.92
CA PHE A 200 11.39 13.31 2.03
C PHE A 200 12.30 14.41 2.60
N ARG A 201 12.11 14.82 3.85
CA ARG A 201 12.90 15.88 4.51
C ARG A 201 14.37 15.52 4.65
N ASP A 202 14.68 14.31 5.11
CA ASP A 202 16.05 13.83 5.27
C ASP A 202 16.82 13.81 3.95
N THR A 203 16.10 13.56 2.87
CA THR A 203 16.69 13.52 1.53
C THR A 203 16.84 14.92 0.96
N ILE A 204 15.83 15.78 1.05
CA ILE A 204 15.91 17.18 0.60
C ILE A 204 17.03 17.94 1.34
N ALA A 205 17.29 17.62 2.59
CA ALA A 205 18.39 18.25 3.36
C ALA A 205 19.79 18.05 2.73
N LYS A 206 19.95 17.09 1.81
CA LYS A 206 21.20 16.87 1.04
C LYS A 206 21.38 17.89 -0.09
N TYR A 207 20.31 18.63 -0.45
CA TYR A 207 20.28 19.62 -1.53
C TYR A 207 20.21 21.04 -0.97
N PRO A 208 21.35 21.69 -0.68
CA PRO A 208 21.40 22.92 0.14
C PRO A 208 20.71 24.14 -0.49
N ASN A 209 20.44 24.10 -1.81
CA ASN A 209 19.76 25.19 -2.51
C ASN A 209 18.25 24.92 -2.68
N ILE A 210 17.71 23.80 -2.17
CA ILE A 210 16.28 23.57 -2.06
C ILE A 210 15.84 23.93 -0.63
N LYS A 211 14.79 24.72 -0.50
CA LYS A 211 14.27 25.13 0.80
C LYS A 211 12.80 24.73 0.94
N ILE A 212 12.48 24.02 2.02
CA ILE A 212 11.09 23.79 2.41
C ILE A 212 10.60 25.06 3.12
N VAL A 213 9.80 25.87 2.41
CA VAL A 213 9.32 27.18 2.91
C VAL A 213 7.99 27.07 3.63
N ALA A 214 7.24 26.00 3.43
CA ALA A 214 5.96 25.76 4.09
C ALA A 214 5.68 24.26 4.22
N ALA A 215 4.94 23.91 5.28
CA ALA A 215 4.31 22.61 5.43
C ALA A 215 2.97 22.79 6.13
N GLN A 216 1.90 22.21 5.58
CA GLN A 216 0.54 22.32 6.14
C GLN A 216 -0.25 21.05 5.88
N THR A 217 -1.02 20.61 6.88
CA THR A 217 -1.87 19.42 6.73
C THR A 217 -3.09 19.73 5.87
N ALA A 218 -3.45 18.74 5.03
CA ALA A 218 -4.74 18.68 4.33
C ALA A 218 -5.50 17.39 4.67
N SER A 219 -5.00 16.61 5.64
CA SER A 219 -5.70 15.44 6.22
C SER A 219 -6.17 14.44 5.17
N PHE A 220 -5.35 14.17 4.15
CA PHE A 220 -5.63 13.32 2.98
C PHE A 220 -6.81 13.77 2.09
N GLN A 221 -7.32 15.01 2.30
CA GLN A 221 -8.48 15.52 1.58
C GLN A 221 -8.08 16.41 0.39
N LYS A 222 -8.54 16.06 -0.80
CA LYS A 222 -8.28 16.75 -2.07
C LYS A 222 -8.68 18.23 -2.03
N ASP A 223 -9.92 18.54 -1.56
CA ASP A 223 -10.43 19.90 -1.52
C ASP A 223 -9.69 20.78 -0.51
N THR A 224 -9.29 20.19 0.62
CA THR A 224 -8.46 20.85 1.62
C THR A 224 -7.07 21.15 1.06
N ALA A 225 -6.47 20.21 0.34
CA ALA A 225 -5.18 20.39 -0.32
C ALA A 225 -5.22 21.48 -1.38
N MET A 226 -6.31 21.58 -2.15
CA MET A 226 -6.52 22.69 -3.09
C MET A 226 -6.54 24.06 -2.36
N THR A 227 -7.18 24.13 -1.20
CA THR A 227 -7.21 25.36 -0.37
C THR A 227 -5.81 25.69 0.18
N VAL A 228 -5.08 24.69 0.67
CA VAL A 228 -3.69 24.82 1.17
C VAL A 228 -2.78 25.31 0.05
N MET A 229 -2.87 24.71 -1.12
CA MET A 229 -2.06 25.10 -2.28
C MET A 229 -2.33 26.52 -2.72
N ASN A 230 -3.59 26.98 -2.74
CA ASN A 230 -3.92 28.38 -3.03
C ASN A 230 -3.24 29.34 -2.04
N SER A 231 -3.21 28.99 -0.75
CA SER A 231 -2.51 29.76 0.28
C SER A 231 -0.99 29.79 0.06
N PHE A 232 -0.41 28.66 -0.35
CA PHE A 232 1.02 28.60 -0.69
C PHE A 232 1.35 29.48 -1.90
N LEU A 233 0.53 29.44 -2.95
CA LEU A 233 0.74 30.24 -4.15
C LEU A 233 0.66 31.75 -3.88
N GLN A 234 -0.17 32.16 -2.93
CA GLN A 234 -0.28 33.57 -2.52
C GLN A 234 0.92 34.00 -1.67
N SER A 235 1.38 33.13 -0.75
CA SER A 235 2.45 33.45 0.18
C SER A 235 3.85 33.31 -0.44
N TYR A 236 4.00 32.42 -1.41
CA TYR A 236 5.27 32.05 -2.06
C TYR A 236 5.11 32.09 -3.58
N PRO A 237 5.11 33.29 -4.21
CA PRO A 237 4.88 33.44 -5.66
C PRO A 237 5.89 32.68 -6.53
N ASP A 238 7.11 32.49 -6.02
CA ASP A 238 8.22 31.80 -6.68
C ASP A 238 8.32 30.31 -6.34
N LEU A 239 7.29 29.72 -5.70
CA LEU A 239 7.25 28.30 -5.35
C LEU A 239 7.54 27.43 -6.58
N LYS A 240 8.49 26.49 -6.45
CA LYS A 240 8.97 25.63 -7.54
C LYS A 240 8.46 24.19 -7.44
N GLY A 241 8.20 23.70 -6.23
CA GLY A 241 7.73 22.35 -6.03
C GLY A 241 6.79 22.18 -4.85
N VAL A 242 5.99 21.13 -4.92
CA VAL A 242 5.11 20.70 -3.83
C VAL A 242 5.17 19.18 -3.75
N PHE A 243 5.46 18.65 -2.57
CA PHE A 243 5.26 17.25 -2.24
C PHE A 243 4.00 17.10 -1.41
N ALA A 244 3.08 16.27 -1.86
CA ALA A 244 1.91 15.87 -1.11
C ALA A 244 2.05 14.40 -0.67
N ILE A 245 1.65 14.11 0.57
CA ILE A 245 1.84 12.79 1.19
C ILE A 245 0.98 11.70 0.50
N ASN A 246 -0.05 12.09 -0.26
CA ASN A 246 -0.79 11.17 -1.11
C ASN A 246 -1.21 11.83 -2.43
N ASP A 247 -1.66 11.02 -3.38
CA ASP A 247 -2.06 11.48 -4.70
C ASP A 247 -3.32 12.34 -4.69
N ALA A 248 -4.33 12.01 -3.90
CA ALA A 248 -5.54 12.82 -3.79
C ALA A 248 -5.22 14.29 -3.42
N MET A 249 -4.27 14.51 -2.49
CA MET A 249 -3.81 15.86 -2.15
C MET A 249 -2.93 16.48 -3.25
N ALA A 250 -2.09 15.69 -3.93
CA ALA A 250 -1.30 16.16 -5.08
C ALA A 250 -2.20 16.62 -6.22
N GLU A 251 -3.28 15.90 -6.51
CA GLU A 251 -4.30 16.30 -7.47
C GLU A 251 -4.96 17.62 -7.09
N GLY A 252 -5.34 17.79 -5.80
CA GLY A 252 -5.86 19.07 -5.30
C GLY A 252 -4.88 20.22 -5.53
N ALA A 253 -3.60 20.01 -5.26
CA ALA A 253 -2.55 20.98 -5.52
C ALA A 253 -2.39 21.27 -7.01
N ALA A 254 -2.47 20.26 -7.89
CA ALA A 254 -2.38 20.42 -9.34
C ALA A 254 -3.56 21.23 -9.90
N LEU A 255 -4.78 20.98 -9.43
CA LEU A 255 -5.98 21.76 -9.81
C LEU A 255 -5.88 23.23 -9.37
N ALA A 256 -5.37 23.48 -8.17
CA ALA A 256 -5.12 24.84 -7.70
C ALA A 256 -4.06 25.56 -8.56
N ALA A 257 -2.97 24.88 -8.91
CA ALA A 257 -1.95 25.40 -9.80
C ALA A 257 -2.49 25.70 -11.20
N GLU A 258 -3.32 24.82 -11.77
CA GLU A 258 -3.99 25.05 -13.06
C GLU A 258 -4.93 26.26 -13.00
N SER A 259 -5.73 26.39 -11.95
CA SER A 259 -6.62 27.53 -11.73
C SER A 259 -5.86 28.86 -11.61
N ALA A 260 -4.62 28.82 -11.11
CA ALA A 260 -3.72 29.97 -11.03
C ALA A 260 -2.89 30.19 -12.32
N ASN A 261 -3.17 29.49 -13.43
CA ASN A 261 -2.41 29.49 -14.68
C ASN A 261 -0.95 29.09 -14.51
N LYS A 262 -0.65 28.20 -13.55
CA LYS A 262 0.69 27.67 -13.24
C LYS A 262 0.82 26.16 -13.54
N LYS A 263 -0.07 25.56 -14.33
CA LYS A 263 0.02 24.16 -14.75
C LYS A 263 1.37 23.86 -15.36
N GLY A 264 2.05 22.81 -14.88
CA GLY A 264 3.36 22.39 -15.35
C GLY A 264 4.52 23.33 -14.99
N GLN A 265 4.27 24.43 -14.26
CA GLN A 265 5.32 25.35 -13.80
C GLN A 265 5.78 25.04 -12.39
N ILE A 266 5.03 24.22 -11.66
CA ILE A 266 5.33 23.77 -10.30
C ILE A 266 5.50 22.25 -10.36
N CYS A 267 6.61 21.75 -9.83
CA CYS A 267 6.95 20.35 -9.74
C CYS A 267 6.11 19.72 -8.62
N ILE A 268 4.94 19.13 -8.96
CA ILE A 268 4.00 18.55 -8.00
C ILE A 268 4.20 17.03 -7.97
N TRP A 269 4.51 16.50 -6.79
CA TRP A 269 4.67 15.08 -6.51
C TRP A 269 3.64 14.59 -5.51
N GLY A 270 3.14 13.38 -5.76
CA GLY A 270 2.29 12.61 -4.85
C GLY A 270 2.92 11.30 -4.43
N ALA A 271 2.13 10.48 -3.78
CA ALA A 271 2.42 9.09 -3.46
C ALA A 271 1.09 8.31 -3.45
N ASP A 272 1.11 7.12 -3.98
CA ASP A 272 0.17 6.01 -4.07
C ASP A 272 0.13 5.45 -5.49
N GLY A 273 0.07 6.28 -6.54
CA GLY A 273 -0.06 5.86 -7.93
C GLY A 273 -1.50 5.70 -8.36
N GLU A 274 -2.40 6.52 -7.80
CA GLU A 274 -3.82 6.51 -8.14
C GLU A 274 -4.05 6.82 -9.62
N LYS A 275 -5.08 6.23 -10.19
CA LYS A 275 -5.40 6.35 -11.62
C LYS A 275 -5.50 7.80 -12.11
N ASP A 276 -6.14 8.66 -11.32
CA ASP A 276 -6.32 10.07 -11.68
C ASP A 276 -5.00 10.84 -11.62
N ALA A 277 -4.13 10.52 -10.65
CA ALA A 277 -2.78 11.07 -10.58
C ALA A 277 -1.92 10.64 -11.78
N LEU A 278 -1.98 9.37 -12.20
CA LEU A 278 -1.31 8.88 -13.40
C LEU A 278 -1.77 9.65 -14.65
N ALA A 279 -3.07 9.93 -14.79
CA ALA A 279 -3.60 10.75 -15.87
C ALA A 279 -3.12 12.21 -15.80
N MET A 280 -2.97 12.77 -14.59
CA MET A 280 -2.40 14.11 -14.40
C MET A 280 -0.91 14.17 -14.74
N ILE A 281 -0.16 13.10 -14.51
CA ILE A 281 1.24 12.98 -14.94
C ILE A 281 1.31 12.93 -16.47
N GLU A 282 0.47 12.13 -17.13
CA GLU A 282 0.39 12.07 -18.60
C GLU A 282 0.05 13.44 -19.21
N SER A 283 -0.80 14.23 -18.57
CA SER A 283 -1.18 15.57 -19.04
C SER A 283 -0.20 16.68 -18.64
N GLY A 284 0.84 16.38 -17.86
CA GLY A 284 1.82 17.33 -17.37
C GLY A 284 1.30 18.25 -16.24
N ALA A 285 0.20 17.92 -15.60
CA ALA A 285 -0.32 18.65 -14.44
C ALA A 285 0.43 18.28 -13.15
N MET A 286 0.89 17.04 -13.05
CA MET A 286 1.78 16.54 -12.00
C MET A 286 3.12 16.13 -12.60
N ALA A 287 4.18 16.25 -11.82
CA ALA A 287 5.54 15.88 -12.22
C ALA A 287 5.83 14.39 -11.99
N GLY A 288 5.16 13.78 -11.02
CA GLY A 288 5.29 12.37 -10.72
C GLY A 288 4.54 11.94 -9.47
N THR A 289 4.57 10.66 -9.25
CA THR A 289 4.10 10.00 -8.02
C THR A 289 5.02 8.83 -7.67
N ILE A 290 4.99 8.42 -6.41
CA ILE A 290 5.58 7.15 -5.99
C ILE A 290 4.46 6.11 -5.98
N TYR A 291 4.52 5.22 -6.96
CA TYR A 291 3.53 4.18 -7.15
C TYR A 291 3.74 3.04 -6.15
N THR A 292 2.73 2.78 -5.35
CA THR A 292 2.60 1.59 -4.53
C THR A 292 1.38 0.82 -5.02
N ASN A 293 1.57 -0.43 -5.42
CA ASN A 293 0.48 -1.19 -6.01
C ASN A 293 -0.40 -1.84 -4.95
N SER A 294 -1.45 -1.15 -4.52
CA SER A 294 -2.42 -1.65 -3.52
C SER A 294 -3.07 -2.99 -3.96
N TRP A 295 -3.25 -3.19 -5.24
CA TRP A 295 -3.73 -4.47 -5.78
C TRP A 295 -2.77 -5.61 -5.52
N ASP A 296 -1.48 -5.42 -5.82
CA ASP A 296 -0.44 -6.44 -5.60
C ASP A 296 -0.25 -6.70 -4.10
N GLU A 297 -0.37 -5.67 -3.25
CA GLU A 297 -0.36 -5.84 -1.80
C GLU A 297 -1.55 -6.70 -1.33
N GLY A 298 -2.77 -6.38 -1.78
CA GLY A 298 -3.97 -7.15 -1.47
C GLY A 298 -3.91 -8.59 -1.97
N SER A 299 -3.49 -8.78 -3.23
CA SER A 299 -3.28 -10.11 -3.84
C SER A 299 -2.22 -10.92 -3.08
N THR A 300 -1.12 -10.26 -2.65
CA THR A 300 -0.06 -10.89 -1.87
C THR A 300 -0.55 -11.30 -0.49
N ALA A 301 -1.32 -10.44 0.19
CA ALA A 301 -1.93 -10.77 1.48
C ALA A 301 -2.90 -11.97 1.36
N ALA A 302 -3.71 -12.02 0.31
CA ALA A 302 -4.59 -13.15 0.03
C ALA A 302 -3.82 -14.44 -0.23
N LYS A 303 -2.73 -14.40 -1.00
CA LYS A 303 -1.86 -15.57 -1.23
C LYS A 303 -1.27 -16.10 0.07
N ILE A 304 -0.81 -15.21 0.94
CA ILE A 304 -0.29 -15.58 2.25
C ILE A 304 -1.40 -16.23 3.11
N ALA A 305 -2.58 -15.61 3.17
CA ALA A 305 -3.73 -16.16 3.89
C ALA A 305 -4.05 -17.58 3.41
N LEU A 306 -4.14 -17.78 2.10
CA LEU A 306 -4.41 -19.09 1.50
C LEU A 306 -3.35 -20.13 1.83
N LEU A 307 -2.06 -19.75 1.77
CA LEU A 307 -0.97 -20.64 2.17
C LEU A 307 -1.07 -21.05 3.64
N MET A 308 -1.44 -20.11 4.51
CA MET A 308 -1.54 -20.36 5.95
C MET A 308 -2.75 -21.23 6.29
N ILE A 309 -3.91 -21.01 5.69
CA ILE A 309 -5.10 -21.85 5.86
C ILE A 309 -4.80 -23.30 5.48
N GLY A 310 -4.06 -23.52 4.38
CA GLY A 310 -3.73 -24.86 3.87
C GLY A 310 -2.57 -25.55 4.59
N SER A 311 -1.88 -24.87 5.50
CA SER A 311 -0.72 -25.45 6.18
C SER A 311 -1.12 -26.13 7.50
N GLU A 312 -0.62 -27.35 7.72
CA GLU A 312 -0.74 -28.02 9.04
C GLU A 312 0.26 -27.47 10.07
N TYR A 313 0.94 -26.36 9.78
CA TYR A 313 1.98 -25.79 10.63
C TYR A 313 1.38 -24.84 11.66
N SER A 314 1.68 -25.09 12.93
CA SER A 314 1.40 -24.16 14.02
C SER A 314 2.40 -22.99 13.98
N TYR A 315 1.89 -21.76 13.87
CA TYR A 315 2.69 -20.53 13.86
C TYR A 315 3.19 -20.08 15.24
N THR A 316 2.96 -20.87 16.29
CA THR A 316 3.36 -20.59 17.69
C THR A 316 4.86 -20.42 17.93
N VAL A 317 5.69 -20.33 16.87
CA VAL A 317 7.15 -20.22 16.96
C VAL A 317 7.68 -18.91 16.37
N LEU A 318 6.83 -18.02 15.88
CA LEU A 318 7.30 -16.73 15.39
C LEU A 318 7.70 -15.83 16.56
N THR A 319 8.91 -15.32 16.52
CA THR A 319 9.42 -14.34 17.49
C THR A 319 9.20 -12.91 17.03
N GLU A 320 8.87 -12.73 15.77
CA GLU A 320 8.55 -11.47 15.12
C GLU A 320 7.61 -11.71 13.93
N THR A 321 6.83 -10.70 13.56
CA THR A 321 5.95 -10.73 12.38
C THR A 321 6.78 -10.77 11.10
N PRO A 322 6.60 -11.78 10.21
CA PRO A 322 7.23 -11.79 8.89
C PRO A 322 6.76 -10.60 8.06
N LYS A 323 7.69 -9.93 7.36
CA LYS A 323 7.39 -8.77 6.53
C LYS A 323 7.62 -9.08 5.06
N VAL A 324 6.63 -8.77 4.23
CA VAL A 324 6.74 -8.76 2.78
C VAL A 324 6.79 -7.30 2.34
N ILE A 325 7.97 -6.88 1.90
CA ILE A 325 8.20 -5.51 1.48
C ILE A 325 7.95 -5.40 -0.03
N MET A 326 7.02 -4.54 -0.41
CA MET A 326 6.74 -4.16 -1.79
C MET A 326 7.56 -2.91 -2.10
N GLU A 327 8.49 -2.99 -3.06
CA GLU A 327 9.33 -1.84 -3.42
C GLU A 327 8.49 -0.79 -4.16
N PRO A 328 8.47 0.47 -3.70
CA PRO A 328 7.81 1.56 -4.42
C PRO A 328 8.47 1.83 -5.78
N ILE A 329 7.70 2.32 -6.74
CA ILE A 329 8.17 2.65 -8.09
C ILE A 329 8.01 4.14 -8.34
N VAL A 330 9.06 4.78 -8.86
CA VAL A 330 8.99 6.18 -9.32
C VAL A 330 8.24 6.24 -10.66
N VAL A 331 7.16 6.99 -10.70
CA VAL A 331 6.39 7.23 -11.92
C VAL A 331 6.46 8.71 -12.30
N THR A 332 6.90 8.95 -13.54
CA THR A 332 6.99 10.27 -14.18
C THR A 332 6.34 10.21 -15.56
N ALA A 333 6.29 11.33 -16.28
CA ALA A 333 5.79 11.36 -17.66
C ALA A 333 6.53 10.38 -18.59
N GLU A 334 7.79 10.06 -18.30
CA GLU A 334 8.60 9.12 -19.10
C GLU A 334 8.23 7.66 -18.83
N THR A 335 7.76 7.35 -17.62
CA THR A 335 7.55 5.97 -17.16
C THR A 335 6.07 5.61 -16.94
N VAL A 336 5.16 6.58 -16.90
CA VAL A 336 3.73 6.35 -16.67
C VAL A 336 3.09 5.39 -17.67
N GLY A 337 3.57 5.39 -18.91
CA GLY A 337 3.14 4.45 -19.95
C GLY A 337 3.52 2.99 -19.71
N SER A 338 4.42 2.72 -18.74
CA SER A 338 4.77 1.35 -18.34
C SER A 338 3.77 0.72 -17.37
N ILE A 339 2.90 1.54 -16.72
CA ILE A 339 1.81 1.04 -15.88
C ILE A 339 0.67 0.65 -16.81
N ALA A 340 0.39 -0.64 -16.89
CA ALA A 340 -0.68 -1.15 -17.73
C ALA A 340 -2.05 -0.59 -17.27
N PRO A 341 -3.00 -0.33 -18.21
CA PRO A 341 -4.31 0.21 -17.86
C PRO A 341 -5.06 -0.60 -16.81
N GLU A 342 -4.91 -1.91 -16.82
CA GLU A 342 -5.50 -2.85 -15.87
C GLU A 342 -4.86 -2.84 -14.48
N ASP A 343 -3.66 -2.25 -14.35
CA ASP A 343 -2.93 -2.10 -13.09
C ASP A 343 -3.11 -0.68 -12.48
N ARG A 344 -3.92 0.18 -13.13
CA ARG A 344 -4.27 1.52 -12.65
C ARG A 344 -5.52 1.46 -11.80
N TRP A 345 -5.42 1.69 -10.54
CA TRP A 345 -6.48 1.60 -9.52
C TRP A 345 -6.93 2.97 -8.99
#